data_a144b4df23cbd43613ffd5eea54bbec0
#
_entry.id   a144b4df23cbd43613ffd5eea54bbec0
#
_cell.length_a   1.000
_cell.length_b   1.000
_cell.length_c   1.000
_cell.angle_alpha   90.00
_cell.angle_beta   90.00
_cell.angle_gamma   90.00
#
_symmetry.space_group_name_H-M   'P 1'
#
loop_
_entity.id
_entity.type
_entity.pdbx_description
1 polymer ?
#
loop_
_entity_poly.entity_id
_entity_poly.type
_entity_poly.pdbx_seq_one_letter_code
_entity_poly.pdbx_strand_id
1 'polypeptide(L)'
;MDIDELTIFGRYNLKDDKVTSAFLQVINYGGASLLRSVFGMLGADVVSNEIVHVEFYAEKASESIPTHAKITLNDFNIFIVSKWEGMTSASLQKYSKDILVNKRDKLLYITSESQCQIVDMPDQVLCTNWADLQFQLNKYSTENQILKYLINQFGKLLDSLYLQQKQEEDKKKTLRNTNHLYYLTDIDKDLLGNSEEGDWLKPRTKEHIIWKYMSLEHALEMIETQKLYLVNPKVWKDPYESFFVEASYKGEPDSKSYAELFTPPKQLYCTCFTDAYQNDAQWNLYSGDDMAVMIGFDVEKLLNAFSECRTKLFIGRVNYVEGGWAKCRELTALDKESIKKGNIKVLLSLMLRKRINYSYEREIRLMCLEKDSDKEKEGILVSIPKIMDSIVRIRVSPKVGSQTIKMLKKYLNEKGLKGSRSLLLAKNSRKNEIDL
;
A
#
# COMPACT_ATOMS: atom_id res chain seq x y z
N MET A 1 -0.50 10.69 -20.90
CA MET A 1 -1.85 11.00 -21.40
C MET A 1 -2.83 10.43 -20.40
N ASP A 2 -3.62 11.27 -19.77
CA ASP A 2 -4.55 10.84 -18.72
C ASP A 2 -5.69 10.05 -19.37
N ILE A 3 -6.23 9.03 -18.67
CA ILE A 3 -7.34 8.21 -19.14
C ILE A 3 -8.56 9.05 -19.50
N ASP A 4 -8.78 10.13 -18.75
CA ASP A 4 -9.89 11.04 -18.93
C ASP A 4 -9.79 11.84 -20.25
N GLU A 5 -8.62 11.91 -20.87
CA GLU A 5 -8.41 12.53 -22.19
C GLU A 5 -8.64 11.55 -23.36
N LEU A 6 -8.71 10.23 -23.08
CA LEU A 6 -8.78 9.20 -24.12
C LEU A 6 -10.18 8.72 -24.45
N THR A 7 -11.16 8.97 -23.58
CA THR A 7 -12.54 8.48 -23.74
C THR A 7 -13.57 9.52 -23.33
N ILE A 8 -14.79 9.40 -23.89
CA ILE A 8 -15.94 10.22 -23.51
C ILE A 8 -16.52 9.85 -22.14
N PHE A 9 -16.02 8.78 -21.52
CA PHE A 9 -16.55 8.18 -20.28
C PHE A 9 -15.74 8.54 -19.04
N GLY A 10 -14.91 9.59 -19.08
CA GLY A 10 -13.97 9.94 -18.01
C GLY A 10 -14.54 10.59 -16.73
N ARG A 11 -15.86 10.59 -16.53
CA ARG A 11 -16.55 11.43 -15.52
C ARG A 11 -16.36 10.97 -14.06
N TYR A 12 -16.06 9.70 -13.80
CA TYR A 12 -16.00 9.12 -12.46
C TYR A 12 -14.58 8.68 -12.08
N ASN A 13 -14.25 8.81 -10.80
CA ASN A 13 -12.92 8.46 -10.30
C ASN A 13 -12.77 6.98 -9.93
N LEU A 14 -13.85 6.35 -9.43
CA LEU A 14 -13.85 4.93 -9.07
C LEU A 14 -13.96 4.05 -10.33
N LYS A 15 -13.18 2.97 -10.40
CA LYS A 15 -13.17 2.04 -11.55
C LYS A 15 -14.56 1.46 -11.82
N ASP A 16 -15.26 1.01 -10.75
CA ASP A 16 -16.60 0.42 -10.84
C ASP A 16 -17.61 1.40 -11.40
N ASP A 17 -17.63 2.61 -10.89
CA ASP A 17 -18.54 3.67 -11.32
C ASP A 17 -18.28 4.09 -12.78
N LYS A 18 -17.00 4.23 -13.14
CA LYS A 18 -16.57 4.64 -14.48
C LYS A 18 -17.01 3.63 -15.53
N VAL A 19 -16.73 2.35 -15.31
CA VAL A 19 -17.05 1.30 -16.30
C VAL A 19 -18.55 1.02 -16.35
N THR A 20 -19.25 1.03 -15.22
CA THR A 20 -20.71 0.82 -15.19
C THR A 20 -21.45 1.97 -15.88
N SER A 21 -21.08 3.21 -15.57
CA SER A 21 -21.66 4.38 -16.23
C SER A 21 -21.45 4.37 -17.75
N ALA A 22 -20.24 4.01 -18.20
CA ALA A 22 -19.92 3.90 -19.62
C ALA A 22 -20.75 2.80 -20.31
N PHE A 23 -20.86 1.63 -19.68
CA PHE A 23 -21.69 0.53 -20.17
C PHE A 23 -23.16 0.94 -20.31
N LEU A 24 -23.71 1.61 -19.29
CA LEU A 24 -25.09 2.09 -19.32
C LEU A 24 -25.35 3.09 -20.44
N GLN A 25 -24.41 3.97 -20.75
CA GLN A 25 -24.54 4.91 -21.87
C GLN A 25 -24.60 4.16 -23.20
N VAL A 26 -23.77 3.11 -23.39
CA VAL A 26 -23.82 2.26 -24.57
C VAL A 26 -25.16 1.54 -24.68
N ILE A 27 -25.65 0.92 -23.58
CA ILE A 27 -26.93 0.21 -23.56
C ILE A 27 -28.11 1.16 -23.79
N ASN A 28 -28.12 2.29 -23.12
CA ASN A 28 -29.21 3.30 -23.29
C ASN A 28 -29.31 3.80 -24.74
N TYR A 29 -28.16 4.06 -25.36
CA TYR A 29 -28.12 4.50 -26.75
C TYR A 29 -28.48 3.38 -27.74
N GLY A 30 -28.05 2.13 -27.47
CA GLY A 30 -28.33 0.97 -28.31
C GLY A 30 -29.74 0.41 -28.16
N GLY A 31 -30.43 0.82 -27.11
CA GLY A 31 -31.82 0.45 -26.80
C GLY A 31 -32.04 -1.03 -26.52
N ALA A 32 -33.32 -1.43 -26.59
CA ALA A 32 -33.73 -2.79 -26.24
C ALA A 32 -33.14 -3.88 -27.16
N SER A 33 -32.82 -3.54 -28.43
CA SER A 33 -32.21 -4.48 -29.36
C SER A 33 -30.80 -4.89 -28.93
N LEU A 34 -29.97 -3.92 -28.51
CA LEU A 34 -28.65 -4.19 -28.00
C LEU A 34 -28.73 -4.93 -26.67
N LEU A 35 -29.63 -4.50 -25.77
CA LEU A 35 -29.86 -5.14 -24.49
C LEU A 35 -30.20 -6.63 -24.65
N ARG A 36 -31.15 -6.97 -25.55
CA ARG A 36 -31.50 -8.37 -25.87
C ARG A 36 -30.31 -9.17 -26.38
N SER A 37 -29.50 -8.58 -27.25
CA SER A 37 -28.29 -9.24 -27.75
C SER A 37 -27.31 -9.56 -26.62
N VAL A 38 -27.09 -8.65 -25.69
CA VAL A 38 -26.21 -8.84 -24.53
C VAL A 38 -26.78 -9.92 -23.58
N PHE A 39 -28.07 -9.86 -23.24
CA PHE A 39 -28.69 -10.78 -22.30
C PHE A 39 -28.97 -12.17 -22.86
N GLY A 40 -29.27 -12.27 -24.18
CA GLY A 40 -29.45 -13.56 -24.85
C GLY A 40 -28.22 -14.46 -24.76
N MET A 41 -27.05 -13.88 -24.69
CA MET A 41 -25.80 -14.63 -24.51
C MET A 41 -25.55 -15.07 -23.08
N LEU A 42 -26.15 -14.40 -22.11
CA LEU A 42 -26.13 -14.80 -20.71
C LEU A 42 -27.20 -15.87 -20.40
N GLY A 43 -27.88 -16.39 -21.44
CA GLY A 43 -28.94 -17.37 -21.30
C GLY A 43 -30.24 -16.80 -20.73
N ALA A 44 -30.42 -15.48 -20.79
CA ALA A 44 -31.60 -14.81 -20.29
C ALA A 44 -32.43 -14.20 -21.42
N ASP A 45 -33.67 -14.67 -21.56
CA ASP A 45 -34.63 -14.07 -22.48
C ASP A 45 -35.12 -12.72 -21.94
N VAL A 46 -34.75 -11.65 -22.62
CA VAL A 46 -35.30 -10.31 -22.42
C VAL A 46 -36.34 -10.06 -23.50
N VAL A 47 -37.58 -10.35 -23.18
CA VAL A 47 -38.71 -10.26 -24.14
C VAL A 47 -39.22 -8.82 -24.32
N SER A 48 -38.77 -7.88 -23.47
CA SER A 48 -39.21 -6.49 -23.53
C SER A 48 -38.75 -5.79 -24.83
N ASN A 49 -39.64 -5.01 -25.39
CA ASN A 49 -39.38 -4.25 -26.63
C ASN A 49 -38.83 -2.84 -26.38
N GLU A 50 -38.82 -2.37 -25.16
CA GLU A 50 -38.48 -0.99 -24.82
C GLU A 50 -37.79 -0.86 -23.47
N ILE A 51 -36.73 -0.02 -23.41
CA ILE A 51 -36.14 0.44 -22.17
C ILE A 51 -36.90 1.68 -21.72
N VAL A 52 -37.57 1.59 -20.58
CA VAL A 52 -38.35 2.69 -20.03
C VAL A 52 -37.47 3.72 -19.34
N HIS A 53 -36.49 3.24 -18.55
CA HIS A 53 -35.61 4.12 -17.77
C HIS A 53 -34.29 3.41 -17.42
N VAL A 54 -33.21 4.20 -17.35
CA VAL A 54 -31.90 3.75 -16.90
C VAL A 54 -31.42 4.66 -15.77
N GLU A 55 -31.16 4.07 -14.61
CA GLU A 55 -30.70 4.75 -13.41
C GLU A 55 -29.30 4.30 -13.05
N PHE A 56 -28.42 5.24 -12.71
CA PHE A 56 -27.08 4.98 -12.23
C PHE A 56 -26.91 5.54 -10.81
N TYR A 57 -26.37 4.74 -9.91
CA TYR A 57 -26.13 5.07 -8.52
C TYR A 57 -24.62 5.02 -8.23
N ALA A 58 -23.97 6.16 -8.14
CA ALA A 58 -22.57 6.22 -7.72
C ALA A 58 -22.42 5.81 -6.24
N GLU A 59 -21.34 5.14 -5.89
CA GLU A 59 -21.13 4.50 -4.57
C GLU A 59 -21.32 5.39 -3.32
N LYS A 60 -21.43 6.72 -3.50
CA LYS A 60 -21.67 7.68 -2.39
C LYS A 60 -23.14 7.95 -2.09
N ALA A 61 -24.07 7.37 -2.82
CA ALA A 61 -25.45 7.90 -2.80
C ALA A 61 -26.42 7.21 -1.84
N SER A 62 -26.20 5.98 -1.35
CA SER A 62 -27.03 5.43 -0.27
C SER A 62 -26.45 4.16 0.36
N GLU A 63 -26.42 4.13 1.68
CA GLU A 63 -26.11 2.94 2.49
C GLU A 63 -27.19 1.83 2.38
N SER A 64 -28.29 2.06 1.66
CA SER A 64 -29.46 1.18 1.67
C SER A 64 -29.67 0.32 0.41
N ILE A 65 -29.03 0.64 -0.72
CA ILE A 65 -29.20 -0.14 -1.96
C ILE A 65 -27.81 -0.43 -2.57
N PRO A 66 -27.38 -1.70 -2.58
CA PRO A 66 -26.04 -2.10 -3.03
C PRO A 66 -25.92 -2.20 -4.57
N THR A 67 -26.83 -1.65 -5.34
CA THR A 67 -26.80 -1.69 -6.80
C THR A 67 -26.14 -0.45 -7.38
N HIS A 68 -25.25 -0.65 -8.37
CA HIS A 68 -24.65 0.45 -9.13
C HIS A 68 -25.60 1.01 -10.19
N ALA A 69 -26.54 0.18 -10.69
CA ALA A 69 -27.48 0.64 -11.70
C ALA A 69 -28.76 -0.19 -11.75
N LYS A 70 -29.78 0.42 -12.34
CA LYS A 70 -31.07 -0.22 -12.63
C LYS A 70 -31.52 0.13 -14.04
N ILE A 71 -31.90 -0.87 -14.80
CA ILE A 71 -32.58 -0.72 -16.09
C ILE A 71 -34.03 -1.15 -15.90
N THR A 72 -34.95 -0.24 -16.07
CA THR A 72 -36.39 -0.50 -15.96
C THR A 72 -36.94 -0.81 -17.35
N LEU A 73 -37.54 -1.97 -17.49
CA LEU A 73 -38.28 -2.44 -18.66
C LEU A 73 -39.79 -2.42 -18.38
N ASN A 74 -40.63 -2.63 -19.39
CA ASN A 74 -42.08 -2.59 -19.21
C ASN A 74 -42.58 -3.61 -18.17
N ASP A 75 -41.97 -4.80 -18.11
CA ASP A 75 -42.48 -5.92 -17.30
C ASP A 75 -41.60 -6.30 -16.09
N PHE A 76 -40.34 -5.87 -16.04
CA PHE A 76 -39.39 -6.21 -14.99
C PHE A 76 -38.19 -5.25 -14.94
N ASN A 77 -37.38 -5.38 -13.91
CA ASN A 77 -36.16 -4.58 -13.75
C ASN A 77 -34.91 -5.46 -13.88
N ILE A 78 -33.84 -4.85 -14.38
CA ILE A 78 -32.51 -5.43 -14.36
C ILE A 78 -31.66 -4.57 -13.43
N PHE A 79 -31.21 -5.14 -12.34
CA PHE A 79 -30.28 -4.53 -11.41
C PHE A 79 -28.84 -4.89 -11.80
N ILE A 80 -27.93 -3.96 -11.73
CA ILE A 80 -26.52 -4.18 -12.09
C ILE A 80 -25.66 -3.94 -10.84
N VAL A 81 -24.87 -4.94 -10.47
CA VAL A 81 -23.83 -4.86 -9.46
C VAL A 81 -22.50 -5.12 -10.14
N SER A 82 -21.63 -4.13 -10.12
CA SER A 82 -20.31 -4.19 -10.72
C SER A 82 -19.27 -4.10 -9.62
N LYS A 83 -18.35 -5.07 -9.54
CA LYS A 83 -17.20 -5.01 -8.64
C LYS A 83 -15.96 -5.48 -9.39
N TRP A 84 -15.07 -4.52 -9.65
CA TRP A 84 -13.85 -4.76 -10.41
C TRP A 84 -12.98 -5.87 -9.79
N GLU A 85 -12.81 -5.85 -8.47
CA GLU A 85 -12.01 -6.82 -7.73
C GLU A 85 -12.77 -8.10 -7.34
N GLY A 86 -14.00 -8.25 -7.81
CA GLY A 86 -14.84 -9.39 -7.49
C GLY A 86 -15.59 -9.27 -6.15
N MET A 87 -16.46 -10.24 -5.88
CA MET A 87 -17.26 -10.34 -4.66
C MET A 87 -17.40 -11.80 -4.26
N THR A 88 -17.52 -12.09 -2.96
CA THR A 88 -17.77 -13.45 -2.49
C THR A 88 -19.20 -13.90 -2.79
N SER A 89 -19.39 -15.22 -3.02
CA SER A 89 -20.72 -15.80 -3.26
C SER A 89 -21.71 -15.47 -2.13
N ALA A 90 -21.26 -15.49 -0.87
CA ALA A 90 -22.10 -15.15 0.29
C ALA A 90 -22.60 -13.69 0.26
N SER A 91 -21.71 -12.75 -0.13
CA SER A 91 -22.10 -11.35 -0.27
C SER A 91 -23.11 -11.15 -1.39
N LEU A 92 -22.90 -11.79 -2.55
CA LEU A 92 -23.82 -11.69 -3.68
C LEU A 92 -25.17 -12.34 -3.38
N GLN A 93 -25.20 -13.49 -2.67
CA GLN A 93 -26.45 -14.12 -2.20
C GLN A 93 -27.25 -13.19 -1.29
N LYS A 94 -26.59 -12.50 -0.37
CA LYS A 94 -27.24 -11.51 0.48
C LYS A 94 -27.85 -10.39 -0.36
N TYR A 95 -27.08 -9.80 -1.26
CA TYR A 95 -27.56 -8.73 -2.15
C TYR A 95 -28.72 -9.18 -3.05
N SER A 96 -28.66 -10.39 -3.60
CA SER A 96 -29.74 -10.89 -4.46
C SER A 96 -31.05 -11.00 -3.71
N LYS A 97 -31.06 -11.40 -2.44
CA LYS A 97 -32.27 -11.50 -1.60
C LYS A 97 -32.87 -10.13 -1.30
N ASP A 98 -32.01 -9.11 -1.11
CA ASP A 98 -32.47 -7.76 -0.77
C ASP A 98 -33.03 -7.01 -2.00
N ILE A 99 -32.55 -7.33 -3.19
CA ILE A 99 -32.86 -6.61 -4.45
C ILE A 99 -33.96 -7.28 -5.26
N LEU A 100 -33.96 -8.62 -5.35
CA LEU A 100 -34.88 -9.36 -6.20
C LEU A 100 -36.22 -9.59 -5.50
N VAL A 101 -37.05 -8.55 -5.49
CA VAL A 101 -38.42 -8.61 -4.87
C VAL A 101 -39.42 -9.23 -5.82
N ASN A 102 -39.32 -8.98 -7.12
CA ASN A 102 -40.20 -9.52 -8.14
C ASN A 102 -39.56 -10.76 -8.80
N LYS A 103 -40.36 -11.83 -9.02
CA LYS A 103 -39.89 -13.07 -9.67
C LYS A 103 -39.34 -12.88 -11.09
N ARG A 104 -39.73 -11.81 -11.79
CA ARG A 104 -39.23 -11.49 -13.13
C ARG A 104 -37.96 -10.65 -13.12
N ASP A 105 -37.64 -9.96 -12.03
CA ASP A 105 -36.46 -9.11 -11.92
C ASP A 105 -35.17 -9.94 -12.08
N LYS A 106 -34.17 -9.35 -12.68
CA LYS A 106 -32.85 -9.96 -12.89
C LYS A 106 -31.77 -9.13 -12.20
N LEU A 107 -30.76 -9.82 -11.70
CA LEU A 107 -29.54 -9.20 -11.19
C LEU A 107 -28.37 -9.58 -12.10
N LEU A 108 -27.74 -8.60 -12.72
CA LEU A 108 -26.52 -8.76 -13.49
C LEU A 108 -25.33 -8.39 -12.62
N TYR A 109 -24.52 -9.38 -12.27
CA TYR A 109 -23.26 -9.20 -11.60
C TYR A 109 -22.10 -9.20 -12.60
N ILE A 110 -21.24 -8.18 -12.52
CA ILE A 110 -20.13 -7.99 -13.46
C ILE A 110 -18.82 -7.79 -12.69
N THR A 111 -17.78 -8.51 -13.08
CA THR A 111 -16.43 -8.41 -12.49
C THR A 111 -15.36 -8.22 -13.58
N SER A 112 -14.12 -7.91 -13.20
CA SER A 112 -12.97 -7.93 -14.14
C SER A 112 -12.36 -9.33 -14.25
N GLU A 113 -12.66 -10.24 -13.34
CA GLU A 113 -12.09 -11.59 -13.31
C GLU A 113 -12.55 -12.42 -14.53
N SER A 114 -11.62 -13.19 -15.10
CA SER A 114 -11.89 -13.99 -16.29
C SER A 114 -12.87 -15.15 -16.08
N GLN A 115 -13.09 -15.55 -14.84
CA GLN A 115 -14.09 -16.56 -14.47
C GLN A 115 -14.89 -16.07 -13.26
N CYS A 116 -16.18 -15.87 -13.46
CA CYS A 116 -17.10 -15.60 -12.35
C CYS A 116 -17.37 -16.92 -11.62
N GLN A 117 -16.55 -17.25 -10.61
CA GLN A 117 -16.68 -18.47 -9.79
C GLN A 117 -17.75 -18.29 -8.72
N ILE A 118 -19.01 -18.16 -9.14
CA ILE A 118 -20.13 -18.05 -8.21
C ILE A 118 -20.95 -19.32 -8.31
N VAL A 119 -21.07 -20.01 -7.18
CA VAL A 119 -21.78 -21.29 -7.05
C VAL A 119 -23.08 -21.06 -6.28
N ASP A 120 -24.13 -21.81 -6.61
CA ASP A 120 -25.42 -21.85 -5.90
C ASP A 120 -26.22 -20.53 -5.92
N MET A 121 -26.36 -19.89 -7.10
CA MET A 121 -27.18 -18.69 -7.26
C MET A 121 -28.57 -19.00 -7.83
N PRO A 122 -29.58 -18.16 -7.49
CA PRO A 122 -30.88 -18.22 -8.15
C PRO A 122 -30.78 -17.96 -9.65
N ASP A 123 -31.66 -18.56 -10.46
CA ASP A 123 -31.76 -18.37 -11.92
C ASP A 123 -31.94 -16.90 -12.36
N GLN A 124 -32.31 -16.05 -11.42
CA GLN A 124 -32.47 -14.61 -11.64
C GLN A 124 -31.12 -13.85 -11.62
N VAL A 125 -30.05 -14.48 -11.10
CA VAL A 125 -28.71 -13.88 -11.00
C VAL A 125 -27.86 -14.32 -12.17
N LEU A 126 -27.49 -13.36 -12.99
CA LEU A 126 -26.64 -13.53 -14.17
C LEU A 126 -25.24 -13.02 -13.83
N CYS A 127 -24.24 -13.84 -14.08
CA CYS A 127 -22.85 -13.49 -13.81
C CYS A 127 -22.03 -13.42 -15.10
N THR A 128 -21.23 -12.38 -15.22
CA THR A 128 -20.34 -12.18 -16.38
C THR A 128 -19.13 -11.34 -16.00
N ASN A 129 -18.26 -11.11 -16.95
CA ASN A 129 -17.13 -10.19 -16.80
C ASN A 129 -17.13 -9.12 -17.89
N TRP A 130 -16.37 -8.06 -17.66
CA TRP A 130 -16.30 -6.94 -18.58
C TRP A 130 -15.72 -7.31 -19.95
N ALA A 131 -14.78 -8.27 -20.02
CA ALA A 131 -14.18 -8.71 -21.27
C ALA A 131 -15.19 -9.45 -22.16
N ASP A 132 -16.00 -10.33 -21.56
CA ASP A 132 -17.06 -11.04 -22.28
C ASP A 132 -18.16 -10.08 -22.78
N LEU A 133 -18.55 -9.10 -21.95
CA LEU A 133 -19.49 -8.06 -22.37
C LEU A 133 -18.94 -7.22 -23.52
N GLN A 134 -17.67 -6.81 -23.46
CA GLN A 134 -17.03 -6.08 -24.58
C GLN A 134 -16.99 -6.91 -25.85
N PHE A 135 -16.61 -8.19 -25.73
CA PHE A 135 -16.57 -9.09 -26.89
C PHE A 135 -17.95 -9.19 -27.56
N GLN A 136 -18.99 -9.19 -26.79
CA GLN A 136 -20.35 -9.29 -27.32
C GLN A 136 -20.85 -7.96 -27.92
N LEU A 137 -20.56 -6.86 -27.25
CA LEU A 137 -20.84 -5.54 -27.82
C LEU A 137 -20.15 -5.36 -29.17
N ASN A 138 -18.92 -5.84 -29.33
CA ASN A 138 -18.18 -5.79 -30.60
C ASN A 138 -18.78 -6.68 -31.71
N LYS A 139 -19.48 -7.76 -31.35
CA LYS A 139 -20.21 -8.62 -32.30
C LYS A 139 -21.56 -8.06 -32.73
N TYR A 140 -22.09 -7.09 -32.00
CA TYR A 140 -23.38 -6.52 -32.31
C TYR A 140 -23.34 -5.76 -33.67
N SER A 141 -24.08 -6.26 -34.64
CA SER A 141 -24.19 -5.63 -35.96
C SER A 141 -25.14 -4.46 -35.92
N THR A 142 -24.68 -3.28 -36.30
CA THR A 142 -25.49 -2.06 -36.40
C THR A 142 -24.99 -1.15 -37.51
N GLU A 143 -25.89 -0.45 -38.19
CA GLU A 143 -25.54 0.61 -39.15
C GLU A 143 -25.36 1.98 -38.46
N ASN A 144 -25.73 2.10 -37.17
CA ASN A 144 -25.62 3.34 -36.43
C ASN A 144 -24.17 3.65 -36.11
N GLN A 145 -23.62 4.67 -36.76
CA GLN A 145 -22.21 5.07 -36.62
C GLN A 145 -21.88 5.58 -35.21
N ILE A 146 -22.85 6.22 -34.54
CA ILE A 146 -22.65 6.72 -33.16
C ILE A 146 -22.56 5.55 -32.20
N LEU A 147 -23.43 4.54 -32.35
CA LEU A 147 -23.36 3.36 -31.50
C LEU A 147 -22.05 2.58 -31.73
N LYS A 148 -21.59 2.42 -32.97
CA LYS A 148 -20.27 1.85 -33.27
C LYS A 148 -19.15 2.62 -32.55
N TYR A 149 -19.21 3.94 -32.60
CA TYR A 149 -18.25 4.81 -31.95
C TYR A 149 -18.27 4.61 -30.40
N LEU A 150 -19.45 4.61 -29.78
CA LEU A 150 -19.61 4.41 -28.33
C LEU A 150 -19.09 3.04 -27.89
N ILE A 151 -19.39 1.97 -28.61
CA ILE A 151 -18.85 0.62 -28.33
C ILE A 151 -17.32 0.61 -28.42
N ASN A 152 -16.75 1.27 -29.42
CA ASN A 152 -15.29 1.37 -29.58
C ASN A 152 -14.65 2.16 -28.41
N GLN A 153 -15.27 3.28 -27.99
CA GLN A 153 -14.76 4.06 -26.86
C GLN A 153 -14.87 3.29 -25.54
N PHE A 154 -15.95 2.53 -25.36
CA PHE A 154 -16.08 1.63 -24.21
C PHE A 154 -14.97 0.57 -24.18
N GLY A 155 -14.64 -0.03 -25.33
CA GLY A 155 -13.52 -0.95 -25.44
C GLY A 155 -12.19 -0.31 -25.04
N LYS A 156 -11.89 0.89 -25.54
CA LYS A 156 -10.66 1.63 -25.15
C LYS A 156 -10.59 1.93 -23.65
N LEU A 157 -11.72 2.26 -23.04
CA LEU A 157 -11.79 2.45 -21.60
C LEU A 157 -11.43 1.16 -20.84
N LEU A 158 -12.01 0.03 -21.22
CA LEU A 158 -11.73 -1.27 -20.62
C LEU A 158 -10.26 -1.67 -20.79
N ASP A 159 -9.70 -1.56 -22.00
CA ASP A 159 -8.30 -1.87 -22.27
C ASP A 159 -7.37 -1.05 -21.38
N SER A 160 -7.69 0.21 -21.17
CA SER A 160 -6.94 1.12 -20.30
C SER A 160 -7.03 0.71 -18.83
N LEU A 161 -8.20 0.31 -18.32
CA LEU A 161 -8.40 -0.15 -16.95
C LEU A 161 -7.70 -1.48 -16.69
N TYR A 162 -7.75 -2.42 -17.65
CA TYR A 162 -7.01 -3.69 -17.55
C TYR A 162 -5.50 -3.48 -17.61
N LEU A 163 -5.03 -2.54 -18.44
CA LEU A 163 -3.60 -2.19 -18.46
C LEU A 163 -3.14 -1.60 -17.14
N GLN A 164 -3.94 -0.72 -16.52
CA GLN A 164 -3.66 -0.18 -15.18
C GLN A 164 -3.64 -1.28 -14.13
N GLN A 165 -4.62 -2.18 -14.12
CA GLN A 165 -4.65 -3.31 -13.20
C GLN A 165 -3.39 -4.17 -13.35
N LYS A 166 -3.02 -4.52 -14.58
CA LYS A 166 -1.81 -5.29 -14.86
C LYS A 166 -0.55 -4.57 -14.37
N GLN A 167 -0.44 -3.26 -14.58
CA GLN A 167 0.67 -2.48 -14.07
C GLN A 167 0.70 -2.46 -12.53
N GLU A 168 -0.45 -2.34 -11.86
CA GLU A 168 -0.57 -2.42 -10.40
C GLU A 168 -0.19 -3.81 -9.89
N GLU A 169 -0.63 -4.88 -10.57
CA GLU A 169 -0.26 -6.26 -10.23
C GLU A 169 1.22 -6.55 -10.49
N ASP A 170 1.78 -6.06 -11.59
CA ASP A 170 3.20 -6.20 -11.90
C ASP A 170 4.05 -5.41 -10.89
N LYS A 171 3.62 -4.21 -10.48
CA LYS A 171 4.23 -3.48 -9.37
C LYS A 171 4.16 -4.27 -8.05
N LYS A 172 3.00 -4.83 -7.70
CA LYS A 172 2.82 -5.69 -6.53
C LYS A 172 3.68 -6.96 -6.62
N LYS A 173 3.78 -7.60 -7.80
CA LYS A 173 4.65 -8.77 -8.04
C LYS A 173 6.12 -8.41 -7.94
N THR A 174 6.54 -7.26 -8.47
CA THR A 174 7.91 -6.76 -8.36
C THR A 174 8.27 -6.54 -6.89
N LEU A 175 7.37 -5.95 -6.10
CA LEU A 175 7.53 -5.79 -4.66
C LEU A 175 7.52 -7.14 -3.89
N ARG A 176 6.81 -8.17 -4.39
CA ARG A 176 6.74 -9.50 -3.75
C ARG A 176 7.86 -10.46 -4.17
N ASN A 177 8.31 -10.38 -5.42
CA ASN A 177 9.31 -11.30 -5.99
C ASN A 177 10.76 -10.82 -5.86
N THR A 178 11.01 -9.76 -5.09
CA THR A 178 12.36 -9.31 -4.84
C THR A 178 13.04 -10.27 -3.87
N ASN A 179 13.99 -11.04 -4.35
CA ASN A 179 14.74 -11.99 -3.55
C ASN A 179 15.54 -11.36 -2.39
N HIS A 180 15.48 -10.06 -2.22
CA HIS A 180 16.34 -9.30 -1.32
C HIS A 180 15.61 -8.45 -0.29
N LEU A 181 14.33 -8.08 -0.48
CA LEU A 181 13.54 -7.33 0.50
C LEU A 181 12.39 -8.18 1.05
N TYR A 182 12.33 -8.34 2.37
CA TYR A 182 11.33 -9.13 3.08
C TYR A 182 10.53 -8.22 4.03
N TYR A 183 9.21 -8.35 3.99
CA TYR A 183 8.30 -7.67 4.90
C TYR A 183 8.06 -8.53 6.15
N LEU A 184 8.25 -7.96 7.33
CA LEU A 184 8.06 -8.68 8.60
C LEU A 184 6.59 -8.67 9.06
N THR A 185 5.76 -7.82 8.47
CA THR A 185 4.31 -7.75 8.75
C THR A 185 3.53 -8.99 8.32
N ASP A 186 4.09 -9.83 7.43
CA ASP A 186 3.46 -11.09 7.04
C ASP A 186 3.35 -12.11 8.19
N ILE A 187 4.10 -11.88 9.28
CA ILE A 187 4.03 -12.73 10.48
C ILE A 187 2.77 -12.41 11.29
N ASP A 188 2.35 -11.16 11.31
CA ASP A 188 1.17 -10.73 12.07
C ASP A 188 -0.14 -11.31 11.50
N LYS A 189 -0.18 -11.72 10.23
CA LYS A 189 -1.33 -12.38 9.62
C LYS A 189 -1.55 -13.79 10.13
N ASP A 190 -0.47 -14.57 10.22
CA ASP A 190 -0.53 -15.95 10.69
C ASP A 190 -0.74 -16.03 12.22
N LEU A 191 -0.35 -14.98 12.95
CA LEU A 191 -0.39 -14.93 14.41
C LEU A 191 -1.59 -14.15 14.98
N LEU A 192 -2.10 -13.14 14.27
CA LEU A 192 -3.15 -12.22 14.77
C LEU A 192 -4.46 -12.26 13.95
N GLY A 193 -4.53 -13.05 12.91
CA GLY A 193 -5.74 -13.38 12.16
C GLY A 193 -6.59 -12.18 11.75
N ASN A 194 -6.17 -11.32 10.86
CA ASN A 194 -7.01 -10.34 10.13
C ASN A 194 -6.40 -8.95 9.89
N SER A 195 -5.13 -8.82 9.51
CA SER A 195 -4.69 -7.57 8.89
C SER A 195 -4.35 -7.77 7.42
N GLU A 196 -4.89 -6.93 6.53
CA GLU A 196 -4.57 -6.97 5.11
C GLU A 196 -3.09 -6.63 4.86
N GLU A 197 -2.43 -7.39 3.95
CA GLU A 197 -1.02 -7.18 3.58
C GLU A 197 -0.76 -5.73 3.15
N GLY A 198 0.24 -5.11 3.77
CA GLY A 198 0.72 -3.80 3.36
C GLY A 198 -0.14 -2.62 3.78
N ASP A 199 -1.09 -2.79 4.69
CA ASP A 199 -1.97 -1.69 5.13
C ASP A 199 -1.20 -0.51 5.75
N TRP A 200 -0.05 -0.78 6.35
CA TRP A 200 0.83 0.26 6.86
C TRP A 200 1.58 1.05 5.76
N LEU A 201 1.66 0.50 4.54
CA LEU A 201 2.21 1.17 3.36
C LEU A 201 1.16 2.01 2.62
N LYS A 202 -0.14 1.85 2.94
CA LYS A 202 -1.19 2.67 2.31
C LYS A 202 -0.97 4.14 2.63
N PRO A 203 -0.98 5.01 1.62
CA PRO A 203 -0.76 6.43 1.84
C PRO A 203 -1.87 7.01 2.72
N ARG A 204 -1.48 7.55 3.86
CA ARG A 204 -2.39 8.35 4.70
C ARG A 204 -2.55 9.78 4.15
N THR A 205 -1.72 10.13 3.17
CA THR A 205 -1.72 11.42 2.45
C THR A 205 -1.52 11.17 0.96
N LYS A 206 -1.79 12.16 0.11
CA LYS A 206 -1.55 12.09 -1.35
C LYS A 206 -0.09 11.79 -1.72
N GLU A 207 0.86 12.15 -0.85
CA GLU A 207 2.28 11.84 -0.99
C GLU A 207 2.67 10.82 0.09
N HIS A 208 3.03 9.61 -0.31
CA HIS A 208 3.47 8.57 0.61
C HIS A 208 4.97 8.73 0.87
N ILE A 209 5.31 9.52 1.89
CA ILE A 209 6.67 9.84 2.27
C ILE A 209 6.98 9.27 3.66
N ILE A 210 8.10 8.56 3.79
CA ILE A 210 8.71 8.26 5.08
C ILE A 210 9.97 9.09 5.28
N TRP A 211 10.31 9.34 6.52
CA TRP A 211 11.35 10.28 6.91
C TRP A 211 12.45 9.58 7.70
N LYS A 212 13.66 10.06 7.53
CA LYS A 212 14.81 9.63 8.32
C LYS A 212 15.55 10.83 8.89
N TYR A 213 15.71 10.84 10.20
CA TYR A 213 16.59 11.77 10.89
C TYR A 213 18.01 11.19 10.93
N MET A 214 19.00 11.99 10.62
CA MET A 214 20.41 11.59 10.66
C MET A 214 21.33 12.80 10.79
N SER A 215 22.60 12.57 11.20
CA SER A 215 23.60 13.61 11.16
C SER A 215 23.83 14.11 9.73
N LEU A 216 24.25 15.35 9.58
CA LEU A 216 24.57 15.90 8.26
C LEU A 216 25.70 15.10 7.58
N GLU A 217 26.68 14.63 8.35
CA GLU A 217 27.79 13.82 7.87
C GLU A 217 27.30 12.53 7.20
N HIS A 218 26.47 11.73 7.89
CA HIS A 218 25.92 10.51 7.33
C HIS A 218 24.99 10.78 6.13
N ALA A 219 24.32 11.93 6.12
CA ALA A 219 23.50 12.30 4.96
C ALA A 219 24.35 12.61 3.73
N LEU A 220 25.44 13.34 3.90
CA LEU A 220 26.39 13.64 2.81
C LEU A 220 27.06 12.34 2.32
N GLU A 221 27.50 11.47 3.23
CA GLU A 221 28.06 10.16 2.87
C GLU A 221 27.05 9.33 2.07
N MET A 222 25.80 9.28 2.50
CA MET A 222 24.75 8.55 1.77
C MET A 222 24.52 9.13 0.37
N ILE A 223 24.49 10.48 0.23
CA ILE A 223 24.30 11.15 -1.06
C ILE A 223 25.47 10.87 -2.01
N GLU A 224 26.70 10.86 -1.51
CA GLU A 224 27.88 10.63 -2.34
C GLU A 224 28.10 9.17 -2.70
N THR A 225 27.85 8.26 -1.76
CA THR A 225 28.22 6.85 -1.91
C THR A 225 27.05 5.94 -2.26
N GLN A 226 25.81 6.42 -2.17
CA GLN A 226 24.57 5.63 -2.25
C GLN A 226 24.58 4.45 -1.28
N LYS A 227 25.16 4.64 -0.09
CA LYS A 227 25.18 3.66 0.98
C LYS A 227 24.41 4.17 2.19
N LEU A 228 23.65 3.30 2.80
CA LEU A 228 22.91 3.58 4.02
C LEU A 228 23.61 2.94 5.20
N TYR A 229 23.85 3.74 6.25
CA TYR A 229 24.46 3.24 7.48
C TYR A 229 23.40 2.55 8.34
N LEU A 230 23.66 1.28 8.71
CA LEU A 230 22.86 0.49 9.62
C LEU A 230 23.71 0.22 10.87
N VAL A 231 23.13 0.47 12.04
CA VAL A 231 23.81 0.37 13.32
C VAL A 231 23.46 -0.97 14.00
N ASN A 232 24.41 -1.55 14.75
CA ASN A 232 24.13 -2.69 15.61
C ASN A 232 23.27 -2.22 16.80
N PRO A 233 22.08 -2.83 17.05
CA PRO A 233 21.21 -2.40 18.14
C PRO A 233 21.83 -2.46 19.53
N LYS A 234 22.92 -3.20 19.74
CA LYS A 234 23.67 -3.22 21.01
C LYS A 234 24.23 -1.85 21.41
N VAL A 235 24.48 -0.95 20.43
CA VAL A 235 24.97 0.41 20.72
C VAL A 235 23.85 1.44 20.91
N TRP A 236 22.59 1.02 20.84
CA TRP A 236 21.46 1.93 21.10
C TRP A 236 21.44 2.37 22.56
N LYS A 237 21.11 3.64 22.79
CA LYS A 237 21.08 4.23 24.12
C LYS A 237 19.95 3.69 25.02
N ASP A 238 18.85 3.24 24.44
CA ASP A 238 17.75 2.64 25.19
C ASP A 238 18.00 1.14 25.41
N PRO A 239 18.32 0.72 26.64
CA PRO A 239 18.57 -0.69 26.97
C PRO A 239 17.35 -1.58 26.78
N TYR A 240 16.18 -0.99 26.62
CA TYR A 240 14.97 -1.73 26.32
C TYR A 240 14.89 -2.15 24.87
N GLU A 241 15.52 -1.42 23.97
CA GLU A 241 15.55 -1.75 22.54
C GLU A 241 16.67 -2.74 22.19
N SER A 242 17.77 -2.72 22.92
CA SER A 242 18.87 -3.69 22.75
C SER A 242 18.62 -5.04 23.45
N PHE A 243 17.62 -5.11 24.34
CA PHE A 243 17.38 -6.27 25.20
C PHE A 243 17.42 -7.60 24.48
N PHE A 244 16.70 -7.77 23.38
CA PHE A 244 16.65 -9.06 22.68
C PHE A 244 17.99 -9.44 22.05
N VAL A 245 18.79 -8.45 21.64
CA VAL A 245 20.11 -8.68 21.03
C VAL A 245 21.16 -9.01 22.09
N GLU A 246 21.00 -8.49 23.29
CA GLU A 246 21.91 -8.72 24.44
C GLU A 246 21.50 -9.92 25.30
N ALA A 247 20.24 -10.36 25.18
CA ALA A 247 19.72 -11.45 26.00
C ALA A 247 20.42 -12.77 25.75
N SER A 248 20.54 -13.56 26.82
CA SER A 248 20.96 -14.95 26.76
C SER A 248 19.73 -15.85 26.63
N TYR A 249 19.67 -16.63 25.57
CA TYR A 249 18.57 -17.55 25.26
C TYR A 249 18.89 -18.94 25.81
N LYS A 250 18.27 -19.27 26.95
CA LYS A 250 18.48 -20.55 27.62
C LYS A 250 17.72 -21.67 26.90
N GLY A 251 18.44 -22.69 26.47
CA GLY A 251 17.94 -23.94 25.92
C GLY A 251 18.77 -25.11 26.41
N GLU A 252 18.23 -26.33 26.34
CA GLU A 252 19.05 -27.49 26.69
C GLU A 252 19.92 -27.89 25.48
N PRO A 253 21.24 -28.17 25.68
CA PRO A 253 22.00 -28.10 26.93
C PRO A 253 22.55 -26.69 27.29
N ASP A 254 22.62 -25.73 26.34
CA ASP A 254 23.40 -24.50 26.51
C ASP A 254 22.60 -23.21 26.27
N SER A 255 23.09 -22.10 26.87
CA SER A 255 22.61 -20.77 26.58
C SER A 255 23.22 -20.24 25.27
N LYS A 256 22.41 -19.61 24.43
CA LYS A 256 22.83 -19.01 23.15
C LYS A 256 22.69 -17.48 23.19
N SER A 257 23.62 -16.79 22.54
CA SER A 257 23.44 -15.36 22.21
C SER A 257 22.43 -15.20 21.07
N TYR A 258 21.94 -13.98 20.86
CA TYR A 258 21.04 -13.71 19.72
C TYR A 258 21.66 -14.08 18.37
N ALA A 259 22.96 -13.79 18.20
CA ALA A 259 23.68 -14.12 16.96
C ALA A 259 23.70 -15.64 16.69
N GLU A 260 23.83 -16.46 17.74
CA GLU A 260 23.88 -17.91 17.66
C GLU A 260 22.51 -18.57 17.43
N LEU A 261 21.42 -17.82 17.51
CA LEU A 261 20.09 -18.30 17.12
C LEU A 261 19.95 -18.43 15.59
N PHE A 262 20.81 -17.77 14.84
CA PHE A 262 20.86 -17.93 13.39
C PHE A 262 21.81 -19.07 12.98
N THR A 263 21.51 -19.71 11.86
CA THR A 263 22.37 -20.78 11.31
C THR A 263 22.79 -20.42 9.87
N PRO A 264 24.06 -20.11 9.60
CA PRO A 264 25.15 -19.85 10.56
C PRO A 264 24.92 -18.59 11.39
N PRO A 265 25.64 -18.39 12.51
CA PRO A 265 25.51 -17.20 13.35
C PRO A 265 25.63 -15.88 12.59
N LYS A 266 24.81 -14.89 12.97
CA LYS A 266 24.72 -13.59 12.26
C LYS A 266 24.55 -12.45 13.23
N GLN A 267 25.15 -11.32 12.90
CA GLN A 267 24.93 -10.04 13.57
C GLN A 267 23.79 -9.29 12.88
N LEU A 268 22.97 -8.63 13.70
CA LEU A 268 21.87 -7.78 13.27
C LEU A 268 22.31 -6.32 13.17
N TYR A 269 21.92 -5.67 12.08
CA TYR A 269 22.10 -4.24 11.86
C TYR A 269 20.79 -3.61 11.44
N CYS A 270 20.50 -2.42 11.99
CA CYS A 270 19.22 -1.74 11.81
C CYS A 270 19.40 -0.27 11.46
N THR A 271 18.43 0.29 10.76
CA THR A 271 18.24 1.73 10.62
C THR A 271 16.75 2.07 10.65
N CYS A 272 16.43 3.25 11.22
CA CYS A 272 15.06 3.63 11.51
C CYS A 272 14.58 4.74 10.58
N PHE A 273 13.34 4.62 10.14
CA PHE A 273 12.56 5.64 9.46
C PHE A 273 11.33 5.96 10.31
N THR A 274 10.61 7.01 9.94
CA THR A 274 9.33 7.36 10.56
C THR A 274 8.34 7.84 9.51
N ASP A 275 7.06 7.63 9.71
CA ASP A 275 6.00 8.27 8.93
C ASP A 275 5.46 9.54 9.61
N ALA A 276 6.04 9.95 10.75
CA ALA A 276 5.73 11.19 11.42
C ALA A 276 6.52 12.37 10.81
N TYR A 277 5.81 13.32 10.24
CA TYR A 277 6.41 14.50 9.65
C TYR A 277 6.70 15.56 10.72
N GLN A 278 7.94 16.04 10.78
CA GLN A 278 8.40 17.15 11.63
C GLN A 278 7.98 17.02 13.11
N ASN A 279 8.55 16.05 13.80
CA ASN A 279 8.31 15.86 15.24
C ASN A 279 9.43 16.52 16.05
N ASP A 280 9.10 17.46 16.96
CA ASP A 280 10.06 18.15 17.81
C ASP A 280 10.85 17.22 18.71
N ALA A 281 10.20 16.16 19.24
CA ALA A 281 10.85 15.17 20.06
C ALA A 281 11.94 14.42 19.27
N GLN A 282 11.64 14.05 18.01
CA GLN A 282 12.61 13.39 17.14
C GLN A 282 13.78 14.30 16.76
N TRP A 283 13.54 15.60 16.52
CA TRP A 283 14.64 16.55 16.33
C TRP A 283 15.56 16.63 17.56
N ASN A 284 15.00 16.62 18.75
CA ASN A 284 15.78 16.67 20.00
C ASN A 284 16.53 15.36 20.29
N LEU A 285 15.92 14.21 20.02
CA LEU A 285 16.48 12.90 20.32
C LEU A 285 17.53 12.44 19.28
N TYR A 286 17.27 12.70 18.00
CA TYR A 286 18.02 12.11 16.90
C TYR A 286 18.86 13.10 16.09
N SER A 287 18.86 14.40 16.43
CA SER A 287 19.67 15.39 15.72
C SER A 287 21.10 15.57 16.25
N GLY A 288 21.46 14.88 17.33
CA GLY A 288 22.82 14.97 17.89
C GLY A 288 23.26 16.43 18.14
N ASP A 289 24.45 16.77 17.71
CA ASP A 289 25.11 18.07 17.91
C ASP A 289 24.63 19.16 16.93
N ASP A 290 23.34 19.39 16.83
CA ASP A 290 22.70 20.46 16.03
C ASP A 290 22.88 20.36 14.50
N MET A 291 23.87 19.64 13.99
CA MET A 291 24.15 19.46 12.55
C MET A 291 23.43 18.21 12.03
N ALA A 292 22.11 18.30 11.92
CA ALA A 292 21.29 17.17 11.49
C ALA A 292 20.34 17.54 10.35
N VAL A 293 19.91 16.53 9.63
CA VAL A 293 18.92 16.63 8.56
C VAL A 293 17.82 15.58 8.74
N MET A 294 16.66 15.88 8.20
CA MET A 294 15.55 14.96 8.01
C MET A 294 15.31 14.79 6.53
N ILE A 295 15.50 13.59 6.02
CA ILE A 295 15.34 13.25 4.60
C ILE A 295 14.02 12.55 4.40
N GLY A 296 13.21 13.06 3.47
CA GLY A 296 11.94 12.44 3.05
C GLY A 296 12.16 11.62 1.79
N PHE A 297 11.72 10.38 1.85
CA PHE A 297 11.80 9.41 0.78
C PHE A 297 10.40 9.05 0.27
N ASP A 298 10.21 9.05 -1.03
CA ASP A 298 9.08 8.41 -1.67
C ASP A 298 9.14 6.91 -1.39
N VAL A 299 8.09 6.36 -0.78
CA VAL A 299 8.08 4.98 -0.28
C VAL A 299 8.20 4.00 -1.43
N GLU A 300 7.48 4.18 -2.54
CA GLU A 300 7.51 3.26 -3.67
C GLU A 300 8.93 3.17 -4.25
N LYS A 301 9.56 4.30 -4.50
CA LYS A 301 10.91 4.35 -5.05
C LYS A 301 11.96 3.80 -4.09
N LEU A 302 11.81 4.07 -2.80
CA LEU A 302 12.72 3.57 -1.77
C LEU A 302 12.64 2.05 -1.63
N LEU A 303 11.44 1.47 -1.62
CA LEU A 303 11.24 0.03 -1.56
C LEU A 303 11.79 -0.66 -2.83
N ASN A 304 11.63 -0.04 -3.99
CA ASN A 304 12.24 -0.52 -5.22
C ASN A 304 13.77 -0.51 -5.13
N ALA A 305 14.37 0.57 -4.59
CA ALA A 305 15.82 0.64 -4.37
C ALA A 305 16.31 -0.45 -3.38
N PHE A 306 15.56 -0.72 -2.31
CA PHE A 306 15.87 -1.80 -1.37
C PHE A 306 15.78 -3.18 -2.03
N SER A 307 14.84 -3.37 -2.93
CA SER A 307 14.66 -4.64 -3.63
C SER A 307 15.78 -4.95 -4.63
N GLU A 308 16.40 -3.93 -5.20
CA GLU A 308 17.56 -4.06 -6.09
C GLU A 308 18.90 -4.25 -5.34
N CYS A 309 18.87 -4.15 -4.01
CA CYS A 309 20.04 -4.32 -3.16
C CYS A 309 20.54 -5.77 -3.18
N ARG A 310 21.87 -5.99 -3.20
CA ARG A 310 22.44 -7.35 -3.11
C ARG A 310 22.32 -7.97 -1.72
N THR A 311 22.23 -7.12 -0.69
CA THR A 311 22.06 -7.54 0.70
C THR A 311 20.61 -7.85 0.98
N LYS A 312 20.33 -8.95 1.66
CA LYS A 312 18.98 -9.28 2.13
C LYS A 312 18.54 -8.29 3.19
N LEU A 313 17.47 -7.55 2.91
CA LEU A 313 16.89 -6.56 3.78
C LEU A 313 15.54 -7.04 4.32
N PHE A 314 15.24 -6.63 5.55
CA PHE A 314 13.96 -6.89 6.19
C PHE A 314 13.40 -5.56 6.67
N ILE A 315 12.13 -5.31 6.42
CA ILE A 315 11.48 -4.07 6.81
C ILE A 315 10.19 -4.35 7.58
N GLY A 316 9.95 -3.60 8.65
CA GLY A 316 8.73 -3.73 9.43
C GLY A 316 8.41 -2.47 10.22
N ARG A 317 7.14 -2.30 10.55
CA ARG A 317 6.67 -1.25 11.45
C ARG A 317 6.85 -1.68 12.91
N VAL A 318 7.28 -0.75 13.75
CA VAL A 318 7.38 -0.99 15.17
C VAL A 318 5.99 -1.15 15.79
N ASN A 319 5.82 -2.22 16.55
CA ASN A 319 4.63 -2.50 17.35
C ASN A 319 4.82 -1.89 18.75
N TYR A 320 3.95 -0.95 19.08
CA TYR A 320 3.98 -0.25 20.37
C TYR A 320 3.12 -0.98 21.40
N VAL A 321 3.79 -1.55 22.43
CA VAL A 321 3.18 -2.44 23.40
C VAL A 321 2.82 -1.69 24.68
N GLU A 322 1.56 -1.82 25.10
CA GLU A 322 1.08 -1.38 26.41
C GLU A 322 1.53 -2.34 27.51
N GLY A 323 1.59 -1.87 28.77
CA GLY A 323 1.99 -2.69 29.91
C GLY A 323 3.48 -2.59 30.27
N GLY A 324 4.18 -1.64 29.66
CA GLY A 324 5.53 -1.28 30.02
C GLY A 324 6.59 -2.32 29.65
N TRP A 325 7.70 -2.29 30.38
CA TRP A 325 8.90 -3.07 30.12
C TRP A 325 8.70 -4.59 30.13
N ALA A 326 8.00 -5.10 31.13
CA ALA A 326 7.78 -6.54 31.27
C ALA A 326 7.04 -7.11 30.04
N LYS A 327 6.04 -6.37 29.55
CA LYS A 327 5.23 -6.79 28.40
C LYS A 327 6.01 -6.75 27.08
N CYS A 328 6.89 -5.77 26.88
CA CYS A 328 7.76 -5.72 25.70
C CYS A 328 8.70 -6.93 25.60
N ARG A 329 9.14 -7.48 26.76
CA ARG A 329 10.05 -8.63 26.83
C ARG A 329 9.34 -9.99 26.80
N GLU A 330 8.03 -10.01 26.96
CA GLU A 330 7.27 -11.26 27.03
C GLU A 330 7.36 -12.02 25.70
N LEU A 331 7.76 -13.29 25.80
CA LEU A 331 7.74 -14.23 24.69
C LEU A 331 6.55 -15.18 24.87
N THR A 332 5.69 -15.23 23.87
CA THR A 332 4.60 -16.22 23.82
C THR A 332 5.16 -17.63 23.69
N ALA A 333 4.33 -18.64 23.91
CA ALA A 333 4.71 -20.03 23.66
C ALA A 333 5.13 -20.25 22.21
N LEU A 334 4.42 -19.60 21.28
CA LEU A 334 4.71 -19.66 19.85
C LEU A 334 6.04 -18.96 19.47
N ASP A 335 6.33 -17.80 20.08
CA ASP A 335 7.64 -17.14 19.92
C ASP A 335 8.77 -18.10 20.36
N LYS A 336 8.64 -18.70 21.53
CA LYS A 336 9.65 -19.63 22.09
C LYS A 336 9.88 -20.84 21.19
N GLU A 337 8.81 -21.44 20.67
CA GLU A 337 8.90 -22.57 19.73
C GLU A 337 9.55 -22.16 18.40
N SER A 338 9.15 -21.00 17.86
CA SER A 338 9.69 -20.47 16.62
C SER A 338 11.16 -20.09 16.72
N ILE A 339 11.57 -19.54 17.88
CA ILE A 339 12.99 -19.25 18.20
C ILE A 339 13.79 -20.56 18.21
N LYS A 340 13.30 -21.60 18.89
CA LYS A 340 13.95 -22.93 18.91
C LYS A 340 14.12 -23.52 17.52
N LYS A 341 13.16 -23.29 16.62
CA LYS A 341 13.22 -23.73 15.21
C LYS A 341 14.07 -22.83 14.31
N GLY A 342 14.65 -21.75 14.84
CA GLY A 342 15.48 -20.80 14.07
C GLY A 342 14.70 -19.99 13.04
N ASN A 343 13.42 -19.68 13.33
CA ASN A 343 12.60 -18.87 12.43
C ASN A 343 13.12 -17.42 12.38
N ILE A 344 13.79 -17.09 11.27
CA ILE A 344 14.41 -15.76 11.07
C ILE A 344 13.40 -14.63 11.18
N LYS A 345 12.20 -14.78 10.64
CA LYS A 345 11.18 -13.73 10.67
C LYS A 345 10.76 -13.43 12.12
N VAL A 346 10.52 -14.45 12.93
CA VAL A 346 10.18 -14.28 14.35
C VAL A 346 11.33 -13.64 15.12
N LEU A 347 12.57 -14.08 14.91
CA LEU A 347 13.73 -13.46 15.55
C LEU A 347 13.85 -11.98 15.23
N LEU A 348 13.61 -11.58 13.98
CA LEU A 348 13.65 -10.18 13.57
C LEU A 348 12.43 -9.39 14.08
N SER A 349 11.26 -10.02 14.20
CA SER A 349 10.05 -9.34 14.70
C SER A 349 10.16 -8.94 16.18
N LEU A 350 11.01 -9.63 16.96
CA LEU A 350 11.29 -9.21 18.33
C LEU A 350 11.87 -7.79 18.39
N MET A 351 12.65 -7.43 17.38
CA MET A 351 13.23 -6.09 17.24
C MET A 351 12.24 -5.02 16.80
N LEU A 352 11.01 -5.40 16.48
CA LEU A 352 9.93 -4.45 16.16
C LEU A 352 9.06 -4.10 17.40
N ARG A 353 9.39 -4.55 18.58
CA ARG A 353 8.66 -4.24 19.82
C ARG A 353 9.25 -3.02 20.51
N LYS A 354 8.40 -2.06 20.87
CA LYS A 354 8.78 -0.83 21.59
C LYS A 354 7.67 -0.43 22.57
N ARG A 355 8.02 0.26 23.63
CA ARG A 355 7.03 0.74 24.63
C ARG A 355 6.10 1.77 24.02
N ILE A 356 4.81 1.75 24.38
CA ILE A 356 3.77 2.67 23.89
C ILE A 356 4.15 4.16 24.09
N ASN A 357 4.95 4.49 25.09
CA ASN A 357 5.46 5.84 25.36
C ASN A 357 6.20 6.46 24.18
N TYR A 358 6.72 5.64 23.24
CA TYR A 358 7.44 6.07 22.04
C TYR A 358 6.56 6.02 20.78
N SER A 359 5.25 5.79 20.91
CA SER A 359 4.34 5.67 19.75
C SER A 359 4.30 6.91 18.85
N TYR A 360 4.68 8.08 19.38
CA TYR A 360 4.85 9.31 18.63
C TYR A 360 5.97 9.25 17.57
N GLU A 361 6.89 8.30 17.67
CA GLU A 361 7.96 8.09 16.70
C GLU A 361 7.45 7.46 15.41
N ARG A 362 6.38 6.68 15.47
CA ARG A 362 5.77 5.99 14.32
C ARG A 362 6.83 5.31 13.46
N GLU A 363 7.66 4.52 14.13
CA GLU A 363 8.92 4.01 13.61
C GLU A 363 8.71 2.87 12.61
N ILE A 364 9.57 2.87 11.60
CA ILE A 364 9.71 1.78 10.60
C ILE A 364 11.18 1.37 10.62
N ARG A 365 11.47 0.09 10.83
CA ARG A 365 12.84 -0.44 10.90
C ARG A 365 13.21 -1.18 9.65
N LEU A 366 14.35 -0.80 9.06
CA LEU A 366 15.04 -1.57 8.04
C LEU A 366 16.18 -2.33 8.72
N MET A 367 16.24 -3.63 8.49
CA MET A 367 17.17 -4.54 9.15
C MET A 367 17.92 -5.37 8.13
N CYS A 368 19.15 -5.74 8.42
CA CYS A 368 19.89 -6.76 7.70
C CYS A 368 20.66 -7.66 8.66
N LEU A 369 21.01 -8.84 8.18
CA LEU A 369 21.79 -9.84 8.89
C LEU A 369 23.10 -10.05 8.14
N GLU A 370 24.19 -9.75 8.81
CA GLU A 370 25.54 -10.07 8.30
C GLU A 370 26.11 -11.27 9.02
N LYS A 371 26.99 -11.99 8.34
CA LYS A 371 27.72 -13.12 8.94
C LYS A 371 28.46 -12.63 10.17
N ASP A 372 28.32 -13.37 11.26
CA ASP A 372 29.10 -13.07 12.47
C ASP A 372 30.58 -13.13 12.15
N SER A 373 31.31 -12.09 12.50
CA SER A 373 32.75 -11.98 12.33
C SER A 373 33.38 -11.77 13.69
N ASP A 374 34.59 -12.27 13.89
CA ASP A 374 35.34 -12.19 15.15
C ASP A 374 35.52 -10.76 15.67
N LYS A 375 35.15 -9.74 14.86
CA LYS A 375 35.14 -8.32 15.25
C LYS A 375 33.72 -7.79 15.23
N GLU A 376 33.20 -7.52 16.39
CA GLU A 376 31.92 -6.82 16.55
C GLU A 376 32.03 -5.40 15.99
N LYS A 377 31.19 -5.09 15.00
CA LYS A 377 31.14 -3.77 14.37
C LYS A 377 29.98 -2.97 14.94
N GLU A 378 30.20 -1.69 15.25
CA GLU A 378 29.13 -0.80 15.68
C GLU A 378 28.08 -0.58 14.61
N GLY A 379 28.44 -0.67 13.34
CA GLY A 379 27.54 -0.55 12.21
C GLY A 379 28.19 -0.93 10.90
N ILE A 380 27.37 -0.95 9.85
CA ILE A 380 27.78 -1.29 8.49
C ILE A 380 27.16 -0.32 7.47
N LEU A 381 27.86 -0.14 6.36
CA LEU A 381 27.37 0.59 5.18
C LEU A 381 26.81 -0.41 4.17
N VAL A 382 25.51 -0.30 3.87
CA VAL A 382 24.82 -1.14 2.88
C VAL A 382 24.61 -0.32 1.62
N SER A 383 25.08 -0.83 0.48
CA SER A 383 24.88 -0.18 -0.83
C SER A 383 23.42 -0.33 -1.26
N ILE A 384 22.75 0.80 -1.49
CA ILE A 384 21.37 0.89 -1.95
C ILE A 384 21.34 1.58 -3.30
N PRO A 385 21.40 0.83 -4.40
CA PRO A 385 21.36 1.41 -5.74
C PRO A 385 20.12 2.31 -5.93
N LYS A 386 20.28 3.44 -6.59
CA LYS A 386 19.17 4.37 -6.87
C LYS A 386 18.46 4.98 -5.66
N ILE A 387 19.05 4.92 -4.45
CA ILE A 387 18.45 5.55 -3.26
C ILE A 387 18.19 7.04 -3.49
N MET A 388 19.02 7.69 -4.30
CA MET A 388 18.88 9.11 -4.64
C MET A 388 17.57 9.42 -5.35
N ASP A 389 17.07 8.52 -6.19
CA ASP A 389 15.83 8.71 -6.96
C ASP A 389 14.58 8.71 -6.04
N SER A 390 14.73 8.16 -4.84
CA SER A 390 13.66 8.13 -3.83
C SER A 390 13.63 9.40 -2.96
N ILE A 391 14.67 10.23 -2.97
CA ILE A 391 14.72 11.44 -2.16
C ILE A 391 13.82 12.52 -2.76
N VAL A 392 12.78 12.90 -2.04
CA VAL A 392 11.84 13.95 -2.48
C VAL A 392 12.03 15.26 -1.75
N ARG A 393 12.60 15.22 -0.53
CA ARG A 393 12.72 16.43 0.30
C ARG A 393 13.81 16.29 1.36
N ILE A 394 14.57 17.33 1.60
CA ILE A 394 15.57 17.40 2.68
C ILE A 394 15.25 18.60 3.56
N ARG A 395 15.15 18.38 4.87
CA ARG A 395 14.96 19.40 5.89
C ARG A 395 16.21 19.47 6.77
N VAL A 396 16.74 20.66 6.95
CA VAL A 396 17.88 20.91 7.82
C VAL A 396 17.36 21.25 9.21
N SER A 397 18.06 20.80 10.24
CA SER A 397 17.73 21.11 11.65
C SER A 397 17.47 22.61 11.82
N PRO A 398 16.44 22.98 12.60
CA PRO A 398 16.12 24.38 12.88
C PRO A 398 17.24 25.10 13.64
N LYS A 399 18.15 24.37 14.29
CA LYS A 399 19.29 24.89 15.05
C LYS A 399 20.51 25.26 14.21
N VAL A 400 20.57 24.77 12.94
CA VAL A 400 21.71 25.03 12.04
C VAL A 400 21.79 26.50 11.63
N GLY A 401 23.00 27.05 11.62
CA GLY A 401 23.26 28.44 11.26
C GLY A 401 22.94 28.73 9.78
N SER A 402 22.58 29.99 9.50
CA SER A 402 22.13 30.42 8.15
C SER A 402 23.23 30.27 7.08
N GLN A 403 24.49 30.37 7.45
CA GLN A 403 25.62 30.23 6.52
C GLN A 403 25.77 28.78 6.05
N THR A 404 25.73 27.84 7.00
CA THR A 404 25.75 26.41 6.70
C THR A 404 24.57 26.00 5.82
N ILE A 405 23.38 26.56 6.08
CA ILE A 405 22.21 26.31 5.24
C ILE A 405 22.42 26.79 3.79
N LYS A 406 23.04 27.96 3.60
CA LYS A 406 23.35 28.47 2.24
C LYS A 406 24.32 27.55 1.50
N MET A 407 25.37 27.09 2.19
CA MET A 407 26.36 26.18 1.61
C MET A 407 25.71 24.83 1.26
N LEU A 408 24.93 24.27 2.18
CA LEU A 408 24.25 23.00 1.97
C LEU A 408 23.22 23.07 0.83
N LYS A 409 22.47 24.17 0.72
CA LYS A 409 21.55 24.38 -0.41
C LYS A 409 22.29 24.41 -1.75
N LYS A 410 23.45 25.06 -1.83
CA LYS A 410 24.27 25.08 -3.05
C LYS A 410 24.68 23.65 -3.41
N TYR A 411 25.25 22.90 -2.47
CA TYR A 411 25.66 21.52 -2.66
C TYR A 411 24.49 20.61 -3.10
N LEU A 412 23.34 20.69 -2.41
CA LEU A 412 22.17 19.89 -2.75
C LEU A 412 21.62 20.21 -4.15
N ASN A 413 21.61 21.48 -4.54
CA ASN A 413 21.20 21.88 -5.89
C ASN A 413 22.14 21.32 -6.97
N GLU A 414 23.45 21.27 -6.73
CA GLU A 414 24.44 20.64 -7.62
C GLU A 414 24.16 19.11 -7.78
N LYS A 415 23.58 18.47 -6.76
CA LYS A 415 23.14 17.07 -6.80
C LYS A 415 21.70 16.88 -7.30
N GLY A 416 21.03 17.93 -7.76
CA GLY A 416 19.64 17.89 -8.21
C GLY A 416 18.61 17.76 -7.08
N LEU A 417 19.02 17.96 -5.83
CA LEU A 417 18.18 17.84 -4.65
C LEU A 417 17.71 19.18 -4.11
N LYS A 418 16.52 19.21 -3.49
CA LYS A 418 15.95 20.41 -2.87
C LYS A 418 16.04 20.34 -1.34
N GLY A 419 16.76 21.29 -0.75
CA GLY A 419 16.87 21.44 0.70
C GLY A 419 16.16 22.70 1.24
N SER A 420 15.58 22.60 2.43
CA SER A 420 15.00 23.75 3.15
C SER A 420 15.17 23.60 4.66
N ARG A 421 15.13 24.72 5.39
CA ARG A 421 15.13 24.69 6.85
C ARG A 421 13.82 24.13 7.41
N SER A 422 13.88 23.33 8.48
CA SER A 422 12.70 23.01 9.26
C SER A 422 12.15 24.30 9.90
N LEU A 423 10.81 24.43 9.91
CA LEU A 423 10.13 25.55 10.54
C LEU A 423 9.83 25.29 12.03
N LEU A 424 9.94 24.05 12.48
CA LEU A 424 9.84 23.71 13.91
C LEU A 424 11.03 24.34 14.63
N LEU A 425 10.80 24.89 15.80
CA LEU A 425 11.80 25.57 16.63
C LEU A 425 12.46 26.80 15.95
N ALA A 426 11.88 27.36 14.90
CA ALA A 426 12.39 28.59 14.29
C ALA A 426 12.29 29.73 15.30
N LYS A 427 13.44 30.12 15.86
CA LYS A 427 13.58 31.05 16.98
C LYS A 427 13.03 32.47 16.72
N ASN A 428 12.70 32.87 15.51
CA ASN A 428 12.57 34.30 15.23
C ASN A 428 11.39 34.73 14.34
N SER A 429 10.34 33.97 14.21
CA SER A 429 9.17 34.44 13.47
C SER A 429 7.92 34.68 14.32
N ARG A 430 8.02 34.48 15.62
CA ARG A 430 6.92 34.82 16.53
C ARG A 430 7.30 36.10 17.27
N LYS A 431 6.58 37.16 17.03
CA LYS A 431 6.44 38.23 18.01
C LYS A 431 5.99 37.55 19.30
N ASN A 432 6.68 37.84 20.41
CA ASN A 432 6.26 37.39 21.75
C ASN A 432 5.03 38.19 22.23
N GLU A 433 4.13 38.48 21.34
CA GLU A 433 2.88 39.20 21.61
C GLU A 433 1.76 38.17 21.62
N ILE A 434 1.13 38.01 22.75
CA ILE A 434 -0.10 37.25 22.95
C ILE A 434 -1.22 38.32 22.96
N ASP A 435 -2.05 38.30 21.93
CA ASP A 435 -3.32 39.08 21.95
C ASP A 435 -4.26 38.39 22.95
N LEU A 436 -4.61 39.13 24.01
CA LEU A 436 -5.55 38.71 25.04
C LEU A 436 -6.99 39.00 24.60
#